data_8d42947a721869352cb93815db7c173c
#
_entry.id   8d42947a721869352cb93815db7c173c
#
_cell.length_a   1.000
_cell.length_b   1.000
_cell.length_c   1.000
_cell.angle_alpha   90.00
_cell.angle_beta   90.00
_cell.angle_gamma   90.00
#
_symmetry.space_group_name_H-M   'P 1'
#
loop_
_entity.id
_entity.type
_entity.pdbx_description
1 polymer ?
#
loop_
_entity_poly.entity_id
_entity_poly.type
_entity_poly.pdbx_seq_one_letter_code
_entity_poly.pdbx_strand_id
1 'polypeptide(L)'
;MGKLIDQREPCTDANGDVISPIEVTLESGGGYLEDGYKLGKVFRDRAVTTIIQDNKMCASSCAVAFLGGKKRFVADKGSILFHAPYLKKMQIEGKERITCDLPKKQHQALNNYYSSMTSVEVGDRLFERTMWYCSA
;
A
#
# COMPACT_ATOMS: atom_id res chain seq x y z
N MET A 1 7.36 11.61 -2.21
CA MET A 1 7.61 10.36 -2.97
C MET A 1 7.10 10.46 -4.40
N GLY A 2 5.87 10.88 -4.65
CA GLY A 2 5.31 10.96 -6.00
C GLY A 2 6.08 11.88 -6.95
N LYS A 3 6.69 12.93 -6.44
CA LYS A 3 7.42 13.92 -7.26
C LYS A 3 8.64 13.37 -7.98
N LEU A 4 9.27 12.33 -7.47
CA LEU A 4 10.45 11.73 -8.09
C LEU A 4 10.11 10.87 -9.30
N ILE A 5 8.85 10.43 -9.39
CA ILE A 5 8.38 9.52 -10.42
C ILE A 5 7.91 10.28 -11.66
N ASP A 6 7.23 11.41 -11.44
CA ASP A 6 6.52 12.14 -12.51
C ASP A 6 7.43 12.71 -13.60
N GLN A 7 8.72 12.82 -13.31
CA GLN A 7 9.68 13.43 -14.23
C GLN A 7 10.48 12.41 -15.03
N ARG A 8 10.22 11.11 -14.83
CA ARG A 8 10.95 10.04 -15.50
C ARG A 8 10.03 9.16 -16.31
N GLU A 9 10.39 8.92 -17.54
CA GLU A 9 9.73 7.93 -18.36
C GLU A 9 10.43 6.58 -18.19
N PRO A 10 9.68 5.46 -18.13
CA PRO A 10 10.28 4.14 -18.09
C PRO A 10 11.11 3.89 -19.35
N CYS A 11 12.25 3.25 -19.19
CA CYS A 11 13.04 2.76 -20.31
C CYS A 11 12.39 1.50 -20.89
N THR A 12 12.41 1.35 -22.19
CA THR A 12 11.86 0.18 -22.86
C THR A 12 12.95 -0.55 -23.64
N ASP A 13 12.79 -1.87 -23.80
CA ASP A 13 13.66 -2.68 -24.65
C ASP A 13 13.22 -2.61 -26.12
N ALA A 14 13.89 -3.40 -26.97
CA ALA A 14 13.59 -3.43 -28.40
C ALA A 14 12.17 -3.93 -28.71
N ASN A 15 11.53 -4.63 -27.78
CA ASN A 15 10.16 -5.14 -27.91
C ASN A 15 9.13 -4.20 -27.31
N GLY A 16 9.54 -3.05 -26.76
CA GLY A 16 8.64 -2.11 -26.10
C GLY A 16 8.38 -2.41 -24.63
N ASP A 17 9.02 -3.43 -24.05
CA ASP A 17 8.86 -3.77 -22.64
C ASP A 17 9.73 -2.88 -21.75
N VAL A 18 9.22 -2.57 -20.57
CA VAL A 18 9.95 -1.76 -19.57
C VAL A 18 11.11 -2.57 -19.01
N ILE A 19 12.35 -2.12 -19.25
CA ILE A 19 13.56 -2.83 -18.83
C ILE A 19 14.26 -2.24 -17.62
N SER A 20 14.06 -0.98 -17.33
CA SER A 20 14.70 -0.33 -16.19
C SER A 20 13.67 0.53 -15.48
N PRO A 21 12.73 -0.09 -14.80
CA PRO A 21 11.67 0.66 -14.15
C PRO A 21 12.24 1.57 -13.07
N ILE A 22 11.51 2.62 -12.79
CA ILE A 22 11.80 3.50 -11.66
C ILE A 22 11.68 2.69 -10.38
N GLU A 23 12.69 2.78 -9.52
CA GLU A 23 12.68 2.14 -8.21
C GLU A 23 12.31 3.17 -7.15
N VAL A 24 11.41 2.80 -6.25
CA VAL A 24 10.98 3.63 -5.13
C VAL A 24 11.17 2.87 -3.84
N THR A 25 12.01 3.39 -2.95
CA THR A 25 12.16 2.85 -1.60
C THR A 25 11.12 3.47 -0.69
N LEU A 26 10.47 2.65 0.12
CA LEU A 26 9.39 3.07 0.99
C LEU A 26 9.74 2.84 2.46
N GLU A 27 9.47 3.85 3.28
CA GLU A 27 9.59 3.79 4.73
C GLU A 27 8.58 4.76 5.32
N SER A 28 7.58 4.26 6.03
CA SER A 28 6.56 5.10 6.66
C SER A 28 5.74 4.29 7.64
N GLY A 29 5.31 4.93 8.72
CA GLY A 29 4.33 4.38 9.66
C GLY A 29 2.91 4.43 9.16
N GLY A 30 2.65 5.04 8.01
CA GLY A 30 1.32 5.13 7.43
C GLY A 30 0.78 6.56 7.35
N GLY A 31 -0.51 6.65 7.20
CA GLY A 31 -1.27 7.89 7.04
C GLY A 31 -2.67 7.56 6.56
N TYR A 32 -3.28 8.46 5.81
CA TYR A 32 -4.61 8.22 5.28
C TYR A 32 -4.61 7.14 4.21
N LEU A 33 -5.58 6.26 4.28
CA LEU A 33 -5.74 5.14 3.34
C LEU A 33 -5.92 5.64 1.89
N GLU A 34 -6.66 6.72 1.71
CA GLU A 34 -6.85 7.34 0.40
C GLU A 34 -5.54 7.71 -0.29
N ASP A 35 -4.59 8.23 0.47
CA ASP A 35 -3.27 8.57 -0.06
C ASP A 35 -2.52 7.32 -0.50
N GLY A 36 -2.66 6.24 0.25
CA GLY A 36 -2.10 4.95 -0.13
C GLY A 36 -2.65 4.44 -1.45
N TYR A 37 -3.96 4.52 -1.64
CA TYR A 37 -4.61 4.14 -2.91
C TYR A 37 -4.11 4.97 -4.09
N LYS A 38 -4.07 6.28 -3.92
CA LYS A 38 -3.64 7.19 -4.98
C LYS A 38 -2.19 6.95 -5.37
N LEU A 39 -1.33 6.82 -4.39
CA LEU A 39 0.09 6.57 -4.63
C LEU A 39 0.32 5.21 -5.27
N GLY A 40 -0.39 4.19 -4.79
CA GLY A 40 -0.30 2.85 -5.37
C GLY A 40 -0.72 2.81 -6.84
N LYS A 41 -1.75 3.55 -7.19
CA LYS A 41 -2.19 3.66 -8.59
C LYS A 41 -1.15 4.36 -9.46
N VAL A 42 -0.52 5.41 -8.95
CA VAL A 42 0.58 6.09 -9.66
C VAL A 42 1.74 5.12 -9.89
N PHE A 43 2.11 4.35 -8.87
CA PHE A 43 3.17 3.36 -9.00
C PHE A 43 2.84 2.32 -10.07
N ARG A 44 1.60 1.84 -10.12
CA ARG A 44 1.18 0.85 -11.10
C ARG A 44 1.20 1.44 -12.51
N ASP A 45 0.68 2.66 -12.68
CA ASP A 45 0.63 3.33 -13.98
C ASP A 45 2.04 3.61 -14.53
N ARG A 46 3.00 3.83 -13.65
CA ARG A 46 4.40 4.12 -14.02
C ARG A 46 5.27 2.86 -14.04
N ALA A 47 4.70 1.69 -13.82
CA ALA A 47 5.42 0.42 -13.78
C ALA A 47 6.64 0.45 -12.82
N VAL A 48 6.46 1.06 -11.66
CA VAL A 48 7.49 1.26 -10.65
C VAL A 48 7.80 -0.05 -9.94
N THR A 49 9.06 -0.24 -9.54
CA THR A 49 9.44 -1.27 -8.57
C THR A 49 9.43 -0.64 -7.17
N THR A 50 8.64 -1.18 -6.28
CA THR A 50 8.58 -0.72 -4.89
C THR A 50 9.47 -1.59 -4.02
N ILE A 51 10.24 -0.96 -3.13
CA ILE A 51 11.26 -1.63 -2.34
C ILE A 51 11.16 -1.20 -0.88
N ILE A 52 11.19 -2.19 0.01
CA ILE A 52 11.37 -1.95 1.45
C ILE A 52 12.74 -2.50 1.81
N GLN A 53 13.62 -1.62 2.27
CA GLN A 53 15.01 -1.95 2.59
C GLN A 53 15.14 -2.61 3.95
N ASP A 54 16.32 -3.17 4.23
CA ASP A 54 16.62 -3.74 5.53
C ASP A 54 16.44 -2.70 6.64
N ASN A 55 15.88 -3.15 7.75
CA ASN A 55 15.63 -2.34 8.94
C ASN A 55 14.66 -1.19 8.72
N LYS A 56 13.91 -1.21 7.63
CA LYS A 56 12.87 -0.23 7.33
C LYS A 56 11.49 -0.87 7.43
N MET A 57 10.52 -0.07 7.80
CA MET A 57 9.14 -0.53 7.94
C MET A 57 8.21 0.31 7.05
N CYS A 58 7.31 -0.37 6.39
CA CYS A 58 6.24 0.24 5.61
C CYS A 58 4.92 -0.29 6.15
N ALA A 59 4.17 0.57 6.81
CA ALA A 59 2.96 0.17 7.53
C ALA A 59 1.73 0.91 7.04
N SER A 60 0.57 0.26 7.14
CA SER A 60 -0.74 0.87 6.88
C SER A 60 -0.83 1.40 5.43
N SER A 61 -1.10 2.69 5.23
CA SER A 61 -1.20 3.28 3.88
C SER A 61 0.08 3.14 3.06
N CYS A 62 1.24 3.08 3.71
CA CYS A 62 2.51 2.77 3.03
C CYS A 62 2.47 1.37 2.42
N ALA A 63 2.00 0.38 3.17
CA ALA A 63 1.86 -0.99 2.68
C ALA A 63 0.86 -1.07 1.52
N VAL A 64 -0.22 -0.31 1.58
CA VAL A 64 -1.20 -0.21 0.51
C VAL A 64 -0.54 0.36 -0.76
N ALA A 65 0.22 1.44 -0.63
CA ALA A 65 0.95 2.03 -1.75
C ALA A 65 1.99 1.06 -2.34
N PHE A 66 2.70 0.33 -1.48
CA PHE A 66 3.69 -0.67 -1.88
C PHE A 66 3.11 -1.70 -2.86
N LEU A 67 1.87 -2.12 -2.64
CA LEU A 67 1.21 -3.11 -3.51
C LEU A 67 1.01 -2.60 -4.94
N GLY A 68 1.03 -1.29 -5.15
CA GLY A 68 0.92 -0.70 -6.48
C GLY A 68 2.14 -0.95 -7.37
N GLY A 69 3.28 -1.30 -6.79
CA GLY A 69 4.47 -1.63 -7.57
C GLY A 69 4.20 -2.77 -8.54
N LYS A 70 4.67 -2.61 -9.77
CA LYS A 70 4.61 -3.68 -10.77
C LYS A 70 5.49 -4.84 -10.32
N LYS A 71 6.66 -4.53 -9.79
CA LYS A 71 7.52 -5.46 -9.06
C LYS A 71 7.63 -4.96 -7.63
N ARG A 72 7.68 -5.87 -6.68
CA ARG A 72 7.70 -5.56 -5.26
C ARG A 72 8.78 -6.36 -4.59
N PHE A 73 9.58 -5.70 -3.78
CA PHE A 73 10.70 -6.32 -3.09
C PHE A 73 10.74 -5.88 -1.63
N VAL A 74 10.81 -6.85 -0.72
CA VAL A 74 11.04 -6.61 0.70
C VAL A 74 12.35 -7.29 1.06
N ALA A 75 13.32 -6.51 1.55
CA ALA A 75 14.60 -7.06 1.99
C ALA A 75 14.40 -7.98 3.20
N ASP A 76 15.34 -8.88 3.46
CA ASP A 76 15.21 -9.90 4.50
C ASP A 76 14.88 -9.32 5.88
N LYS A 77 15.41 -8.15 6.20
CA LYS A 77 15.16 -7.46 7.48
C LYS A 77 14.17 -6.31 7.33
N GLY A 78 13.55 -6.17 6.19
CA GLY A 78 12.48 -5.21 5.98
C GLY A 78 11.17 -5.71 6.56
N SER A 79 10.27 -4.78 6.90
CA SER A 79 8.96 -5.11 7.47
C SER A 79 7.86 -4.43 6.70
N ILE A 80 6.80 -5.17 6.44
CA ILE A 80 5.57 -4.62 5.89
C ILE A 80 4.43 -4.98 6.83
N LEU A 81 3.57 -4.01 7.13
CA LEU A 81 2.50 -4.20 8.11
C LEU A 81 1.16 -3.74 7.55
N PHE A 82 0.21 -4.67 7.52
CA PHE A 82 -1.17 -4.41 7.14
C PHE A 82 -2.07 -4.50 8.36
N HIS A 83 -3.00 -3.56 8.47
CA HIS A 83 -4.05 -3.63 9.49
C HIS A 83 -5.34 -3.04 8.92
N ALA A 84 -6.47 -3.37 9.55
CA ALA A 84 -7.77 -2.89 9.11
C ALA A 84 -7.84 -1.36 9.18
N PRO A 85 -8.53 -0.72 8.23
CA PRO A 85 -8.78 0.71 8.33
C PRO A 85 -9.60 1.01 9.58
N TYR A 86 -9.30 2.10 10.24
CA TYR A 86 -9.96 2.49 11.46
C TYR A 86 -10.22 3.99 11.51
N LEU A 87 -11.17 4.37 12.34
CA LEU A 87 -11.43 5.76 12.70
C LEU A 87 -11.15 5.96 14.18
N LYS A 88 -10.58 7.12 14.50
CA LYS A 88 -10.42 7.57 15.87
C LYS A 88 -11.61 8.46 16.22
N LYS A 89 -12.29 8.16 17.31
CA LYS A 89 -13.40 8.96 17.81
C LYS A 89 -13.06 9.48 19.19
N MET A 90 -13.28 10.79 19.39
CA MET A 90 -13.19 11.39 20.72
C MET A 90 -14.45 11.04 21.50
N GLN A 91 -14.28 10.56 22.73
CA GLN A 91 -15.39 10.35 23.66
C GLN A 91 -15.62 11.58 24.53
N ILE A 92 -16.77 11.61 25.19
CA ILE A 92 -17.21 12.71 26.07
C ILE A 92 -16.16 13.04 27.14
N GLU A 93 -15.37 12.04 27.56
CA GLU A 93 -14.33 12.20 28.59
C GLU A 93 -12.94 12.56 28.01
N GLY A 94 -12.87 12.90 26.73
CA GLY A 94 -11.61 13.26 26.09
C GLY A 94 -10.71 12.09 25.70
N LYS A 95 -11.16 10.85 25.88
CA LYS A 95 -10.41 9.66 25.48
C LYS A 95 -10.68 9.32 24.03
N GLU A 96 -9.63 8.99 23.28
CA GLU A 96 -9.75 8.50 21.92
C GLU A 96 -10.22 7.05 21.92
N ARG A 97 -11.12 6.74 21.00
CA ARG A 97 -11.55 5.37 20.72
C ARG A 97 -11.27 5.05 19.26
N ILE A 98 -10.77 3.84 19.04
CA ILE A 98 -10.53 3.31 17.70
C ILE A 98 -11.68 2.36 17.36
N THR A 99 -12.23 2.49 16.16
CA THR A 99 -13.20 1.55 15.62
C THR A 99 -12.79 1.10 14.24
N CYS A 100 -12.84 -0.20 14.01
CA CYS A 100 -12.67 -0.80 12.69
C CYS A 100 -13.99 -1.23 12.07
N ASP A 101 -15.08 -0.92 12.71
CA ASP A 101 -16.42 -1.16 12.18
C ASP A 101 -16.81 0.00 11.27
N LEU A 102 -16.27 -0.04 10.06
CA LEU A 102 -16.48 0.98 9.05
C LEU A 102 -17.58 0.54 8.07
N PRO A 103 -18.15 1.50 7.30
CA PRO A 103 -19.11 1.13 6.26
C PRO A 103 -18.56 0.05 5.33
N LYS A 104 -19.43 -0.89 4.98
CA LYS A 104 -19.10 -2.02 4.11
C LYS A 104 -18.43 -1.59 2.79
N LYS A 105 -18.79 -0.44 2.27
CA LYS A 105 -18.19 0.15 1.08
C LYS A 105 -16.68 0.32 1.20
N GLN A 106 -16.20 0.73 2.39
CA GLN A 106 -14.77 0.94 2.62
C GLN A 106 -14.02 -0.37 2.66
N HIS A 107 -14.61 -1.40 3.24
CA HIS A 107 -14.02 -2.74 3.26
C HIS A 107 -13.98 -3.34 1.85
N GLN A 108 -15.04 -3.15 1.06
CA GLN A 108 -15.06 -3.60 -0.32
C GLN A 108 -14.01 -2.88 -1.17
N ALA A 109 -13.83 -1.58 -0.97
CA ALA A 109 -12.82 -0.81 -1.69
C ALA A 109 -11.42 -1.34 -1.43
N LEU A 110 -11.11 -1.68 -0.17
CA LEU A 110 -9.82 -2.25 0.20
C LEU A 110 -9.61 -3.62 -0.46
N ASN A 111 -10.62 -4.50 -0.38
CA ASN A 111 -10.54 -5.81 -0.99
C ASN A 111 -10.37 -5.71 -2.51
N ASN A 112 -11.12 -4.84 -3.15
CA ASN A 112 -11.02 -4.61 -4.59
C ASN A 112 -9.62 -4.09 -4.98
N TYR A 113 -9.06 -3.19 -4.19
CA TYR A 113 -7.71 -2.68 -4.41
C TYR A 113 -6.68 -3.81 -4.33
N TYR A 114 -6.76 -4.62 -3.27
CA TYR A 114 -5.83 -5.75 -3.11
C TYR A 114 -5.91 -6.70 -4.30
N SER A 115 -7.13 -7.03 -4.73
CA SER A 115 -7.34 -7.95 -5.85
C SER A 115 -6.82 -7.36 -7.17
N SER A 116 -7.01 -6.06 -7.38
CA SER A 116 -6.53 -5.40 -8.61
C SER A 116 -5.00 -5.30 -8.67
N MET A 117 -4.35 -5.19 -7.52
CA MET A 117 -2.89 -5.07 -7.46
C MET A 117 -2.18 -6.43 -7.41
N THR A 118 -2.87 -7.48 -7.04
CA THR A 118 -2.33 -8.84 -6.94
C THR A 118 -3.13 -9.79 -7.84
N SER A 119 -4.04 -10.53 -7.26
CA SER A 119 -5.02 -11.38 -7.93
C SER A 119 -6.22 -11.51 -7.01
N VAL A 120 -7.33 -12.05 -7.51
CA VAL A 120 -8.51 -12.27 -6.67
C VAL A 120 -8.16 -13.16 -5.48
N GLU A 121 -7.47 -14.27 -5.73
CA GLU A 121 -7.10 -15.22 -4.68
C GLU A 121 -6.17 -14.61 -3.63
N VAL A 122 -5.09 -13.97 -4.07
CA VAL A 122 -4.13 -13.35 -3.16
C VAL A 122 -4.76 -12.16 -2.44
N GLY A 123 -5.54 -11.36 -3.17
CA GLY A 123 -6.22 -10.19 -2.60
C GLY A 123 -7.20 -10.58 -1.50
N ASP A 124 -7.97 -11.63 -1.68
CA ASP A 124 -8.92 -12.10 -0.68
C ASP A 124 -8.19 -12.59 0.58
N ARG A 125 -7.11 -13.32 0.43
CA ARG A 125 -6.29 -13.78 1.57
C ARG A 125 -5.68 -12.61 2.32
N LEU A 126 -5.14 -11.65 1.59
CA LEU A 126 -4.54 -10.47 2.20
C LEU A 126 -5.60 -9.63 2.93
N PHE A 127 -6.78 -9.48 2.35
CA PHE A 127 -7.88 -8.78 2.99
C PHE A 127 -8.28 -9.46 4.29
N GLU A 128 -8.48 -10.78 4.27
CA GLU A 128 -8.82 -11.54 5.46
C GLU A 128 -7.77 -11.34 6.57
N ARG A 129 -6.50 -11.46 6.23
CA ARG A 129 -5.40 -11.25 7.18
C ARG A 129 -5.35 -9.82 7.70
N THR A 130 -5.57 -8.86 6.83
CA THR A 130 -5.59 -7.44 7.20
C THR A 130 -6.67 -7.17 8.25
N MET A 131 -7.84 -7.77 8.08
CA MET A 131 -8.97 -7.55 8.98
C MET A 131 -8.81 -8.21 10.35
N TRP A 132 -7.80 -9.06 10.55
CA TRP A 132 -7.52 -9.64 11.87
C TRP A 132 -6.97 -8.60 12.85
N TYR A 133 -6.39 -7.50 12.36
CA TYR A 133 -5.74 -6.50 13.19
C TYR A 133 -6.45 -5.16 13.04
N CYS A 134 -7.13 -4.71 14.10
CA CYS A 134 -7.83 -3.42 14.07
C CYS A 134 -6.84 -2.25 14.06
N SER A 135 -5.70 -2.40 14.73
CA SER A 135 -4.63 -1.41 14.67
C SER A 135 -3.30 -2.11 14.84
N ALA A 136 -2.28 -1.48 14.32
CA ALA A 136 -0.94 -2.02 14.46
C ALA A 136 -0.42 -1.92 15.88
#